data_cb079177b60965da966cfea90e00fccc
#
_entry.id   cb079177b60965da966cfea90e00fccc
#
_cell.length_a   1.000
_cell.length_b   1.000
_cell.length_c   1.000
_cell.angle_alpha   90.00
_cell.angle_beta   90.00
_cell.angle_gamma   90.00
#
_symmetry.space_group_name_H-M   'P 1'
#
loop_
_entity.id
_entity.type
_entity.pdbx_description
1 polymer ?
#
loop_
_entity_poly.entity_id
_entity_poly.type
_entity_poly.pdbx_seq_one_letter_code
_entity_poly.pdbx_strand_id
1 'polypeptide(L)'
;MSGIDSMYYVHKHLTERDLLEQLAEECGELAQASLKLIRAKGYSSNATPKSERDVTEQLKEEVIDVCMLLRILGCLPHHSTVENSPKWERWENRLKAGHKG
;
A
#
# COMPACT_ATOMS: atom_id res chain seq x y z
N MET A 1 2.65 -15.67 -22.08
CA MET A 1 3.63 -15.62 -20.98
C MET A 1 2.88 -15.44 -19.66
N SER A 2 3.21 -16.22 -18.64
CA SER A 2 2.56 -16.08 -17.34
C SER A 2 3.09 -14.85 -16.59
N GLY A 3 2.34 -14.36 -15.60
CA GLY A 3 2.79 -13.28 -14.74
C GLY A 3 4.06 -13.63 -13.97
N ILE A 4 4.23 -14.91 -13.58
CA ILE A 4 5.43 -15.37 -12.89
C ILE A 4 6.66 -15.27 -13.82
N ASP A 5 6.53 -15.62 -15.08
CA ASP A 5 7.64 -15.51 -16.02
C ASP A 5 8.09 -14.06 -16.17
N SER A 6 7.13 -13.14 -16.26
CA SER A 6 7.43 -11.71 -16.35
C SER A 6 8.11 -11.20 -15.08
N MET A 7 7.66 -11.67 -13.90
CA MET A 7 8.27 -11.31 -12.63
C MET A 7 9.74 -11.76 -12.57
N TYR A 8 10.05 -12.98 -13.02
CA TYR A 8 11.44 -13.46 -13.05
C TYR A 8 12.29 -12.66 -14.02
N TYR A 9 11.73 -12.25 -15.15
CA TYR A 9 12.43 -11.40 -16.10
C TYR A 9 12.83 -10.06 -15.44
N VAL A 10 11.90 -9.42 -14.75
CA VAL A 10 12.16 -8.16 -14.04
C VAL A 10 13.24 -8.37 -12.97
N HIS A 11 13.11 -9.42 -12.17
CA HIS A 11 14.08 -9.75 -11.13
C HIS A 11 15.50 -9.94 -11.69
N LYS A 12 15.61 -10.55 -12.87
CA LYS A 12 16.89 -10.80 -13.51
C LYS A 12 17.54 -9.53 -14.05
N HIS A 13 16.74 -8.55 -14.49
CA HIS A 13 17.23 -7.37 -15.22
C HIS A 13 17.32 -6.11 -14.36
N LEU A 14 16.80 -6.11 -13.13
CA LEU A 14 16.92 -4.99 -12.22
C LEU A 14 17.71 -5.40 -10.98
N THR A 15 18.50 -4.47 -10.44
CA THR A 15 19.23 -4.69 -9.21
C THR A 15 18.32 -4.56 -8.01
N GLU A 16 18.75 -5.05 -6.85
CA GLU A 16 18.01 -4.84 -5.60
C GLU A 16 17.83 -3.35 -5.32
N ARG A 17 18.85 -2.54 -5.59
CA ARG A 17 18.76 -1.10 -5.43
C ARG A 17 17.65 -0.50 -6.30
N ASP A 18 17.59 -0.88 -7.58
CA ASP A 18 16.54 -0.41 -8.49
C ASP A 18 15.15 -0.74 -7.94
N LEU A 19 14.99 -1.96 -7.43
CA LEU A 19 13.71 -2.43 -6.89
C LEU A 19 13.32 -1.69 -5.60
N LEU A 20 14.31 -1.41 -4.74
CA LEU A 20 14.06 -0.64 -3.51
C LEU A 20 13.71 0.82 -3.81
N GLU A 21 14.37 1.42 -4.79
CA GLU A 21 14.02 2.77 -5.23
C GLU A 21 12.59 2.81 -5.79
N GLN A 22 12.24 1.83 -6.60
CA GLN A 22 10.88 1.73 -7.16
C GLN A 22 9.85 1.51 -6.04
N LEU A 23 10.18 0.70 -5.04
CA LEU A 23 9.30 0.50 -3.88
C LEU A 23 9.04 1.83 -3.16
N ALA A 24 10.07 2.63 -2.94
CA ALA A 24 9.92 3.93 -2.29
C ALA A 24 9.00 4.86 -3.10
N GLU A 25 9.16 4.88 -4.43
CA GLU A 25 8.30 5.68 -5.30
C GLU A 25 6.85 5.22 -5.24
N GLU A 26 6.60 3.91 -5.31
CA GLU A 26 5.24 3.36 -5.24
C GLU A 26 4.58 3.58 -3.88
N CYS A 27 5.35 3.53 -2.80
CA CYS A 27 4.83 3.88 -1.47
C CYS A 27 4.40 5.35 -1.41
N GLY A 28 5.13 6.24 -2.07
CA GLY A 28 4.75 7.65 -2.21
C GLY A 28 3.44 7.82 -2.98
N GLU A 29 3.27 7.07 -4.08
CA GLU A 29 2.04 7.09 -4.87
C GLU A 29 0.85 6.56 -4.07
N LEU A 30 1.08 5.50 -3.27
CA LEU A 30 0.05 4.95 -2.38
C LEU A 30 -0.38 5.98 -1.33
N ALA A 31 0.57 6.69 -0.74
CA ALA A 31 0.28 7.75 0.23
C ALA A 31 -0.57 8.86 -0.41
N GLN A 32 -0.23 9.29 -1.62
CA GLN A 32 -0.99 10.31 -2.35
C GLN A 32 -2.39 9.83 -2.68
N ALA A 33 -2.54 8.58 -3.11
CA ALA A 33 -3.87 8.00 -3.41
C ALA A 33 -4.75 7.97 -2.16
N SER A 34 -4.18 7.67 -1.00
CA SER A 34 -4.90 7.68 0.28
C SER A 34 -5.42 9.08 0.62
N LEU A 35 -4.59 10.10 0.44
CA LEU A 35 -4.98 11.49 0.67
C LEU A 35 -6.06 11.95 -0.31
N LYS A 36 -5.98 11.54 -1.58
CA LYS A 36 -7.00 11.84 -2.58
C LYS A 36 -8.35 11.21 -2.22
N LEU A 37 -8.32 10.00 -1.66
CA LEU A 37 -9.56 9.35 -1.23
C LEU A 37 -10.23 10.10 -0.07
N ILE A 38 -9.46 10.60 0.88
CA ILE A 38 -9.97 11.45 1.95
C ILE A 38 -10.71 12.65 1.36
N ARG A 39 -10.13 13.32 0.37
CA ARG A 39 -10.72 14.46 -0.30
C ARG A 39 -11.99 14.09 -1.09
N ALA A 40 -11.92 12.97 -1.82
CA ALA A 40 -13.07 12.51 -2.62
C ALA A 40 -14.26 12.11 -1.75
N LYS A 41 -14.01 11.63 -0.53
CA LYS A 41 -15.07 11.31 0.44
C LYS A 41 -15.62 12.55 1.17
N GLY A 42 -15.06 13.71 0.92
CA GLY A 42 -15.49 14.93 1.58
C GLY A 42 -15.02 15.09 3.02
N TYR A 43 -14.03 14.35 3.44
CA TYR A 43 -13.46 14.43 4.80
C TYR A 43 -12.48 15.60 4.96
N SER A 44 -12.21 16.32 3.89
CA SER A 44 -11.31 17.47 3.88
C SER A 44 -11.99 18.63 3.16
N SER A 45 -11.69 19.85 3.59
CA SER A 45 -12.14 21.04 2.88
C SER A 45 -11.44 21.25 1.53
N ASN A 46 -10.33 20.57 1.32
CA ASN A 46 -9.60 20.61 0.05
C ASN A 46 -10.15 19.53 -0.88
N ALA A 47 -11.12 19.91 -1.71
CA ALA A 47 -11.82 18.98 -2.60
C ALA A 47 -10.95 18.53 -3.78
N THR A 48 -11.29 17.37 -4.34
CA THR A 48 -10.75 16.88 -5.60
C THR A 48 -11.90 16.75 -6.62
N PRO A 49 -11.66 17.02 -7.92
CA PRO A 49 -12.71 16.87 -8.94
C PRO A 49 -13.02 15.42 -9.28
N LYS A 50 -12.24 14.47 -8.79
CA LYS A 50 -12.43 13.05 -9.10
C LYS A 50 -13.50 12.42 -8.20
N SER A 51 -14.21 11.42 -8.74
CA SER A 51 -15.20 10.68 -7.97
C SER A 51 -14.56 9.76 -6.94
N GLU A 52 -15.28 9.48 -5.86
CA GLU A 52 -14.85 8.52 -4.83
C GLU A 52 -14.55 7.15 -5.44
N ARG A 53 -15.40 6.69 -6.39
CA ARG A 53 -15.21 5.40 -7.06
C ARG A 53 -13.87 5.34 -7.81
N ASP A 54 -13.56 6.35 -8.61
CA ASP A 54 -12.35 6.38 -9.42
C ASP A 54 -11.11 6.45 -8.54
N VAL A 55 -11.16 7.24 -7.47
CA VAL A 55 -10.03 7.35 -6.54
C VAL A 55 -9.84 6.06 -5.75
N THR A 56 -10.93 5.37 -5.38
CA THR A 56 -10.85 4.05 -4.71
C THR A 56 -10.19 3.02 -5.62
N GLU A 57 -10.57 2.98 -6.91
CA GLU A 57 -9.93 2.07 -7.86
C GLU A 57 -8.46 2.38 -8.05
N GLN A 58 -8.10 3.66 -8.09
CA GLN A 58 -6.70 4.08 -8.15
C GLN A 58 -5.92 3.62 -6.92
N LEU A 59 -6.50 3.76 -5.72
CA LEU A 59 -5.89 3.28 -4.49
C LEU A 59 -5.59 1.79 -4.55
N LYS A 60 -6.53 0.99 -5.05
CA LYS A 60 -6.34 -0.46 -5.21
C LYS A 60 -5.20 -0.79 -6.17
N GLU A 61 -5.08 -0.04 -7.27
CA GLU A 61 -3.99 -0.21 -8.22
C GLU A 61 -2.64 0.10 -7.58
N GLU A 62 -2.56 1.17 -6.81
CA GLU A 62 -1.34 1.52 -6.09
C GLU A 62 -0.95 0.46 -5.05
N VAL A 63 -1.93 -0.17 -4.40
CA VAL A 63 -1.69 -1.31 -3.50
C VAL A 63 -1.05 -2.46 -4.28
N ILE A 64 -1.57 -2.77 -5.48
CA ILE A 64 -1.01 -3.83 -6.31
C ILE A 64 0.45 -3.51 -6.68
N ASP A 65 0.74 -2.28 -7.07
CA ASP A 65 2.08 -1.85 -7.46
C ASP A 65 3.08 -2.04 -6.31
N VAL A 66 2.69 -1.67 -5.09
CA VAL A 66 3.51 -1.90 -3.90
C VAL A 66 3.68 -3.41 -3.63
N CYS A 67 2.60 -4.18 -3.72
CA CYS A 67 2.65 -5.62 -3.50
C CYS A 67 3.54 -6.35 -4.50
N MET A 68 3.56 -5.92 -5.76
CA MET A 68 4.44 -6.49 -6.78
C MET A 68 5.91 -6.36 -6.37
N LEU A 69 6.30 -5.20 -5.89
CA LEU A 69 7.67 -4.96 -5.45
C LEU A 69 8.01 -5.71 -4.16
N LEU A 70 7.08 -5.75 -3.21
CA LEU A 70 7.26 -6.55 -2.00
C LEU A 70 7.43 -8.03 -2.33
N ARG A 71 6.66 -8.52 -3.31
CA ARG A 71 6.73 -9.92 -3.75
C ARG A 71 8.10 -10.23 -4.36
N ILE A 72 8.56 -9.40 -5.28
CA ILE A 72 9.85 -9.63 -5.97
C ILE A 72 11.04 -9.48 -5.03
N LEU A 73 10.92 -8.61 -4.01
CA LEU A 73 11.94 -8.43 -2.97
C LEU A 73 11.88 -9.49 -1.88
N GLY A 74 10.89 -10.37 -1.91
CA GLY A 74 10.73 -11.41 -0.89
C GLY A 74 10.21 -10.90 0.45
N CYS A 75 9.58 -9.71 0.47
CA CYS A 75 9.10 -9.06 1.69
C CYS A 75 7.59 -9.12 1.87
N LEU A 76 6.85 -9.67 0.89
CA LEU A 76 5.40 -9.72 0.97
C LEU A 76 4.96 -10.74 2.00
N PRO A 77 4.31 -10.34 3.09
CA PRO A 77 3.88 -11.28 4.12
C PRO A 77 2.66 -12.06 3.67
N HIS A 78 2.48 -13.27 4.22
CA HIS A 78 1.25 -14.02 4.08
C HIS A 78 0.14 -13.28 4.85
N HIS A 79 -1.10 -13.36 4.36
CA HIS A 79 -2.23 -12.66 4.99
C HIS A 79 -2.41 -13.05 6.48
N SER A 80 -2.17 -14.33 6.83
CA SER A 80 -2.27 -14.77 8.22
C SER A 80 -1.23 -14.11 9.13
N THR A 81 -0.05 -13.78 8.62
CA THR A 81 0.97 -13.06 9.37
C THR A 81 0.50 -11.66 9.71
N VAL A 82 -0.19 -11.01 8.77
CA VAL A 82 -0.78 -9.68 9.00
C VAL A 82 -1.91 -9.76 10.01
N GLU A 83 -2.87 -10.68 9.80
CA GLU A 83 -4.05 -10.82 10.67
C GLU A 83 -3.71 -11.21 12.11
N ASN A 84 -2.65 -11.99 12.31
CA ASN A 84 -2.24 -12.47 13.62
C ASN A 84 -1.07 -11.68 14.23
N SER A 85 -0.75 -10.51 13.66
CA SER A 85 0.34 -9.69 14.16
C SER A 85 0.03 -9.16 15.57
N PRO A 86 1.00 -9.24 16.51
CA PRO A 86 0.82 -8.66 17.85
C PRO A 86 0.70 -7.13 17.82
N LYS A 87 0.99 -6.51 16.69
CA LYS A 87 0.83 -5.07 16.50
C LYS A 87 -0.64 -4.63 16.62
N TRP A 88 -1.59 -5.50 16.29
CA TRP A 88 -3.02 -5.20 16.45
C TRP A 88 -3.37 -4.99 17.92
N GLU A 89 -2.91 -5.86 18.80
CA GLU A 89 -3.15 -5.74 20.24
C GLU A 89 -2.51 -4.46 20.80
N ARG A 90 -1.30 -4.15 20.37
CA ARG A 90 -0.64 -2.89 20.79
C ARG A 90 -1.42 -1.67 20.33
N TRP A 91 -1.96 -1.71 19.12
CA TRP A 91 -2.78 -0.61 18.61
C TRP A 91 -4.08 -0.48 19.39
N GLU A 92 -4.77 -1.61 19.63
CA GLU A 92 -5.97 -1.64 20.45
C GLU A 92 -5.72 -1.01 21.83
N ASN A 93 -4.63 -1.40 22.49
CA ASN A 93 -4.28 -0.88 23.81
C ASN A 93 -4.03 0.63 23.79
N ARG A 94 -3.42 1.15 22.73
CA ARG A 94 -3.23 2.60 22.58
C ARG A 94 -4.56 3.34 22.43
N LEU A 95 -5.47 2.79 21.64
CA LEU A 95 -6.80 3.38 21.45
C LEU A 95 -7.60 3.37 22.75
N LYS A 96 -7.57 2.27 23.49
CA LYS A 96 -8.23 2.16 24.79
C LYS A 96 -7.65 3.16 25.81
N ALA A 97 -6.34 3.30 25.85
CA ALA A 97 -5.68 4.27 26.73
C ALA A 97 -6.06 5.71 26.38
N GLY A 98 -6.19 6.03 25.10
CA GLY A 98 -6.59 7.36 24.63
C GLY A 98 -8.05 7.70 24.94
N HIS A 99 -8.91 6.70 25.22
CA HIS A 99 -10.32 6.89 25.54
C HIS A 99 -10.61 6.90 27.05
N LYS A 100 -9.59 6.80 27.89
CA LYS A 100 -9.72 6.98 29.34
C LYS A 100 -9.73 8.48 29.62
N GLY A 101 -10.90 9.05 29.53
CA GLY A 101 -11.06 10.48 29.73
C GLY A 101 -11.31 10.82 31.13
#